data_35f8df70dcf0fbca476c47f58c25cd6e
#
_entry.id   35f8df70dcf0fbca476c47f58c25cd6e
#
_cell.length_a   1.000
_cell.length_b   1.000
_cell.length_c   1.000
_cell.angle_alpha   90.00
_cell.angle_beta   90.00
_cell.angle_gamma   90.00
#
_symmetry.space_group_name_H-M   'P 1'
#
loop_
_entity.id
_entity.type
_entity.pdbx_description
1 polymer ?
#
loop_
_entity_poly.entity_id
_entity_poly.type
_entity_poly.pdbx_seq_one_letter_code
_entity_poly.pdbx_strand_id
1 'polypeptide(L)'
;MRCILYPGTRICLASKTRKQAIEILEKIKAPPISNSENLKHEIKDAVINQATAFMEFHNGSKIVVVTANDNARSSRANILVVDEFRLVDKDIIDKVLRKFLTAPRQPRYLNKPEYAHMVERNKEMYLSSSWFESHWSFEKLKSYAANLVNDARKYFVCGLPYQLSIHEGLLMREQIEDEMSESDFSDLGLNCSPI
;
A
#
# COMPACT_ATOMS: atom_id res chain seq x y z
N MET A 1 -2.61 -2.51 12.62
CA MET A 1 -1.49 -2.88 13.52
C MET A 1 -0.43 -1.77 13.66
N ARG A 2 0.21 -1.28 12.57
CA ARG A 2 1.29 -0.28 12.69
C ARG A 2 0.86 1.05 13.35
N CYS A 3 -0.31 1.59 13.00
CA CYS A 3 -0.84 2.81 13.62
C CYS A 3 -1.10 2.67 15.12
N ILE A 4 -1.31 1.47 15.61
CA ILE A 4 -1.56 1.19 17.02
C ILE A 4 -0.23 1.08 17.79
N LEU A 5 0.71 0.28 17.26
CA LEU A 5 1.97 -0.03 17.93
C LEU A 5 3.01 1.10 17.85
N TYR A 6 2.93 1.97 16.85
CA TYR A 6 3.93 3.01 16.58
C TYR A 6 3.27 4.40 16.58
N PRO A 7 3.27 5.11 17.72
CA PRO A 7 2.62 6.41 17.86
C PRO A 7 3.09 7.43 16.82
N GLY A 8 2.16 8.27 16.35
CA GLY A 8 2.44 9.28 15.34
C GLY A 8 2.66 8.76 13.92
N THR A 9 2.28 7.50 13.66
CA THR A 9 2.30 6.94 12.31
C THR A 9 1.26 7.61 11.43
N ARG A 10 1.66 8.12 10.26
CA ARG A 10 0.77 8.72 9.27
C ARG A 10 0.84 7.92 7.98
N ILE A 11 -0.25 7.25 7.65
CA ILE A 11 -0.39 6.45 6.43
C ILE A 11 -1.24 7.22 5.44
N CYS A 12 -0.75 7.36 4.22
CA CYS A 12 -1.51 7.83 3.07
C CYS A 12 -1.87 6.62 2.20
N LEU A 13 -3.16 6.37 2.03
CA LEU A 13 -3.70 5.38 1.09
C LEU A 13 -4.07 6.11 -0.19
N ALA A 14 -3.45 5.76 -1.29
CA ALA A 14 -3.69 6.34 -2.60
C ALA A 14 -4.12 5.26 -3.60
N SER A 15 -5.02 5.60 -4.50
CA SER A 15 -5.38 4.79 -5.67
C SER A 15 -5.78 5.69 -6.83
N LYS A 16 -5.94 5.14 -8.03
CA LYS A 16 -6.41 5.86 -9.20
C LYS A 16 -7.73 6.57 -8.95
N THR A 17 -8.67 5.88 -8.30
CA THR A 17 -9.97 6.44 -7.93
C THR A 17 -10.12 6.53 -6.42
N ARG A 18 -10.89 7.53 -5.98
CA ARG A 18 -11.18 7.71 -4.57
C ARG A 18 -11.96 6.53 -3.99
N LYS A 19 -12.88 5.96 -4.77
CA LYS A 19 -13.68 4.80 -4.35
C LYS A 19 -12.80 3.62 -3.96
N GLN A 20 -11.85 3.24 -4.81
CA GLN A 20 -10.91 2.15 -4.53
C GLN A 20 -10.11 2.41 -3.24
N ALA A 21 -9.58 3.62 -3.07
CA ALA A 21 -8.83 3.95 -1.86
C ALA A 21 -9.70 3.95 -0.59
N ILE A 22 -10.98 4.31 -0.68
CA ILE A 22 -11.95 4.20 0.42
C ILE A 22 -12.23 2.73 0.77
N GLU A 23 -12.41 1.87 -0.22
CA GLU A 23 -12.65 0.43 -0.01
C GLU A 23 -11.54 -0.24 0.81
N ILE A 24 -10.28 0.20 0.64
CA ILE A 24 -9.17 -0.29 1.48
C ILE A 24 -9.39 0.11 2.94
N LEU A 25 -9.78 1.36 3.19
CA LEU A 25 -10.01 1.84 4.55
C LEU A 25 -11.21 1.14 5.20
N GLU A 26 -12.26 0.86 4.42
CA GLU A 26 -13.42 0.08 4.85
C GLU A 26 -13.02 -1.35 5.22
N LYS A 27 -12.21 -2.02 4.40
CA LYS A 27 -11.68 -3.36 4.68
C LYS A 27 -10.81 -3.39 5.95
N ILE A 28 -10.08 -2.32 6.25
CA ILE A 28 -9.32 -2.19 7.50
C ILE A 28 -10.27 -2.03 8.69
N LYS A 29 -11.34 -1.24 8.54
CA LYS A 29 -12.31 -0.96 9.61
C LYS A 29 -13.24 -2.14 9.88
N ALA A 30 -13.66 -2.87 8.85
CA ALA A 30 -14.69 -3.90 8.97
C ALA A 30 -14.24 -5.09 9.85
N PRO A 31 -13.87 -6.31 9.36
CA PRO A 31 -13.71 -7.42 10.30
C PRO A 31 -12.61 -7.24 11.35
N PRO A 32 -11.40 -6.73 11.02
CA PRO A 32 -10.32 -6.70 11.99
C PRO A 32 -10.62 -5.80 13.19
N ILE A 33 -11.26 -4.66 12.96
CA ILE A 33 -11.52 -3.67 14.00
C ILE A 33 -12.89 -3.88 14.64
N SER A 34 -13.93 -4.12 13.82
CA SER A 34 -15.29 -4.29 14.32
C SER A 34 -15.47 -5.50 15.24
N ASN A 35 -14.64 -6.52 15.09
CA ASN A 35 -14.71 -7.75 15.88
C ASN A 35 -13.80 -7.73 17.13
N SER A 36 -13.08 -6.66 17.37
CA SER A 36 -12.18 -6.52 18.52
C SER A 36 -12.45 -5.24 19.30
N GLU A 37 -12.96 -5.39 20.52
CA GLU A 37 -13.21 -4.24 21.42
C GLU A 37 -11.90 -3.47 21.70
N ASN A 38 -10.80 -4.16 21.91
CA ASN A 38 -9.51 -3.52 22.14
C ASN A 38 -9.07 -2.64 20.95
N LEU A 39 -9.28 -3.11 19.71
CA LEU A 39 -8.93 -2.32 18.53
C LEU A 39 -9.89 -1.15 18.31
N LYS A 40 -11.17 -1.29 18.66
CA LYS A 40 -12.14 -0.18 18.64
C LYS A 40 -11.73 0.93 19.60
N HIS A 41 -11.27 0.60 20.79
CA HIS A 41 -10.80 1.57 21.78
C HIS A 41 -9.56 2.35 21.34
N GLU A 42 -8.76 1.85 20.41
CA GLU A 42 -7.62 2.57 19.86
C GLU A 42 -8.03 3.68 18.88
N ILE A 43 -9.24 3.60 18.32
CA ILE A 43 -9.72 4.57 17.32
C ILE A 43 -10.35 5.75 18.05
N LYS A 44 -9.83 6.95 17.79
CA LYS A 44 -10.37 8.21 18.27
C LYS A 44 -11.51 8.71 17.41
N ASP A 45 -11.33 8.63 16.07
CA ASP A 45 -12.31 9.11 15.10
C ASP A 45 -12.13 8.38 13.76
N ALA A 46 -13.24 8.13 13.05
CA ALA A 46 -13.21 7.50 11.73
C ALA A 46 -14.36 8.02 10.87
N VAL A 47 -14.00 8.78 9.85
CA VAL A 47 -14.94 9.30 8.84
C VAL A 47 -14.65 8.59 7.52
N ILE A 48 -15.68 7.98 6.93
CA ILE A 48 -15.59 7.29 5.65
C ILE A 48 -16.76 7.74 4.78
N ASN A 49 -16.52 8.70 3.92
CA ASN A 49 -17.47 9.16 2.91
C ASN A 49 -16.73 9.66 1.65
N GLN A 50 -17.47 9.97 0.61
CA GLN A 50 -16.89 10.41 -0.67
C GLN A 50 -16.14 11.74 -0.59
N ALA A 51 -16.48 12.62 0.33
CA ALA A 51 -15.78 13.91 0.49
C ALA A 51 -14.54 13.76 1.36
N THR A 52 -14.64 12.99 2.44
CA THR A 52 -13.57 12.85 3.44
C THR A 52 -13.48 11.40 3.90
N ALA A 53 -12.26 10.82 3.87
CA ALA A 53 -12.04 9.49 4.38
C ALA A 53 -10.73 9.45 5.16
N PHE A 54 -10.82 9.18 6.45
CA PHE A 54 -9.69 9.01 7.35
C PHE A 54 -10.05 8.18 8.58
N MET A 55 -9.03 7.71 9.26
CA MET A 55 -9.11 7.09 10.58
C MET A 55 -8.00 7.67 11.46
N GLU A 56 -8.36 8.17 12.63
CA GLU A 56 -7.46 8.76 13.61
C GLU A 56 -7.42 7.89 14.89
N PHE A 57 -6.25 7.73 15.47
CA PHE A 57 -6.00 6.91 16.64
C PHE A 57 -5.65 7.80 17.86
N HIS A 58 -5.95 7.34 19.05
CA HIS A 58 -5.66 8.09 20.30
C HIS A 58 -4.17 8.40 20.49
N ASN A 59 -3.28 7.57 19.94
CA ASN A 59 -1.84 7.77 19.99
C ASN A 59 -1.29 8.78 18.98
N GLY A 60 -2.16 9.54 18.28
CA GLY A 60 -1.79 10.53 17.27
C GLY A 60 -1.46 9.98 15.89
N SER A 61 -1.64 8.67 15.68
CA SER A 61 -1.52 8.07 14.35
C SER A 61 -2.75 8.38 13.51
N LYS A 62 -2.58 8.40 12.18
CA LYS A 62 -3.67 8.70 11.26
C LYS A 62 -3.50 7.95 9.93
N ILE A 63 -4.60 7.45 9.40
CA ILE A 63 -4.70 6.93 8.03
C ILE A 63 -5.57 7.90 7.24
N VAL A 64 -5.11 8.35 6.09
CA VAL A 64 -5.82 9.30 5.22
C VAL A 64 -5.92 8.73 3.84
N VAL A 65 -7.09 8.86 3.21
CA VAL A 65 -7.32 8.47 1.82
C VAL A 65 -7.13 9.68 0.91
N VAL A 66 -6.38 9.49 -0.17
CA VAL A 66 -6.22 10.48 -1.24
C VAL A 66 -6.45 9.86 -2.61
N THR A 67 -6.94 10.66 -3.54
CA THR A 67 -6.97 10.27 -4.95
C THR A 67 -5.62 10.63 -5.57
N ALA A 68 -5.07 9.72 -6.37
CA ALA A 68 -3.81 9.93 -7.06
C ALA A 68 -4.00 10.89 -8.25
N ASN A 69 -3.97 12.18 -7.95
CA ASN A 69 -4.06 13.27 -8.94
C ASN A 69 -3.22 14.48 -8.51
N ASP A 70 -3.10 15.48 -9.39
CA ASP A 70 -2.30 16.69 -9.16
C ASP A 70 -2.75 17.54 -7.95
N ASN A 71 -4.00 17.41 -7.53
CA ASN A 71 -4.58 18.16 -6.42
C ASN A 71 -4.24 17.57 -5.04
N ALA A 72 -3.64 16.38 -5.00
CA ALA A 72 -3.33 15.66 -3.76
C ALA A 72 -2.14 16.25 -2.97
N ARG A 73 -1.78 17.53 -3.16
CA ARG A 73 -0.50 18.11 -2.70
C ARG A 73 -0.40 18.46 -1.22
N SER A 74 -1.46 18.33 -0.43
CA SER A 74 -1.49 18.84 0.96
C SER A 74 -1.26 17.79 2.05
N SER A 75 -1.12 16.53 1.71
CA SER A 75 -0.99 15.46 2.69
C SER A 75 0.47 15.21 3.08
N ARG A 76 0.72 15.00 4.37
CA ARG A 76 2.02 14.55 4.88
C ARG A 76 1.88 13.15 5.48
N ALA A 77 2.77 12.26 5.10
CA ALA A 77 2.78 10.88 5.55
C ALA A 77 4.22 10.41 5.81
N ASN A 78 4.37 9.38 6.60
CA ASN A 78 5.62 8.62 6.72
C ASN A 78 5.50 7.21 6.11
N ILE A 79 4.28 6.83 5.72
CA ILE A 79 4.04 5.62 4.94
C ILE A 79 3.08 5.99 3.80
N LEU A 80 3.48 5.68 2.57
CA LEU A 80 2.66 5.78 1.38
C LEU A 80 2.29 4.37 0.92
N VAL A 81 0.99 4.12 0.74
CA VAL A 81 0.47 2.90 0.12
C VAL A 81 -0.26 3.29 -1.14
N VAL A 82 0.17 2.78 -2.27
CA VAL A 82 -0.46 3.01 -3.58
C VAL A 82 -1.05 1.69 -4.05
N ASP A 83 -2.36 1.64 -4.06
CA ASP A 83 -3.10 0.48 -4.54
C ASP A 83 -3.38 0.59 -6.04
N GLU A 84 -3.36 -0.55 -6.71
CA GLU A 84 -3.43 -0.66 -8.17
C GLU A 84 -2.50 0.37 -8.85
N PHE A 85 -1.25 0.43 -8.38
CA PHE A 85 -0.30 1.47 -8.79
C PHE A 85 -0.06 1.50 -10.30
N ARG A 86 -0.26 0.38 -11.01
CA ARG A 86 -0.18 0.30 -12.48
C ARG A 86 -1.15 1.24 -13.19
N LEU A 87 -2.30 1.52 -12.57
CA LEU A 87 -3.34 2.40 -13.12
C LEU A 87 -3.08 3.89 -12.84
N VAL A 88 -2.13 4.20 -11.97
CA VAL A 88 -1.76 5.57 -11.60
C VAL A 88 -0.63 6.03 -12.52
N ASP A 89 -0.70 7.26 -13.02
CA ASP A 89 0.38 7.81 -13.83
C ASP A 89 1.69 7.86 -13.03
N LYS A 90 2.80 7.43 -13.66
CA LYS A 90 4.12 7.43 -13.04
C LYS A 90 4.51 8.81 -12.52
N ASP A 91 4.21 9.86 -13.27
CA ASP A 91 4.48 11.25 -12.91
C ASP A 91 3.74 11.68 -11.65
N ILE A 92 2.50 11.26 -11.47
CA ILE A 92 1.73 11.51 -10.25
C ILE A 92 2.38 10.83 -9.04
N ILE A 93 2.84 9.58 -9.19
CA ILE A 93 3.55 8.90 -8.11
C ILE A 93 4.84 9.66 -7.77
N ASP A 94 5.69 9.95 -8.74
CA ASP A 94 7.03 10.50 -8.52
C ASP A 94 7.01 11.99 -8.11
N LYS A 95 6.13 12.79 -8.71
CA LYS A 95 6.11 14.25 -8.52
C LYS A 95 5.11 14.73 -7.46
N VAL A 96 4.09 13.93 -7.13
CA VAL A 96 3.04 14.31 -6.18
C VAL A 96 3.04 13.41 -4.95
N LEU A 97 2.75 12.11 -5.09
CA LEU A 97 2.54 11.22 -3.94
C LEU A 97 3.81 11.02 -3.11
N ARG A 98 4.94 10.82 -3.73
CA ARG A 98 6.23 10.66 -3.02
C ARG A 98 6.65 11.91 -2.26
N LYS A 99 6.16 13.08 -2.66
CA LYS A 99 6.38 14.33 -1.91
C LYS A 99 5.69 14.37 -0.55
N PHE A 100 4.72 13.51 -0.29
CA PHE A 100 4.11 13.37 1.05
C PHE A 100 5.09 12.82 2.08
N LEU A 101 6.09 12.07 1.64
CA LEU A 101 7.10 11.42 2.47
C LEU A 101 8.26 12.37 2.84
N THR A 102 7.95 13.63 3.17
CA THR A 102 8.98 14.65 3.45
C THR A 102 9.46 14.66 4.89
N ALA A 103 8.67 14.11 5.82
CA ALA A 103 9.01 14.10 7.24
C ALA A 103 8.95 12.68 7.81
N PRO A 104 10.01 12.20 8.48
CA PRO A 104 9.98 10.93 9.17
C PRO A 104 9.04 11.01 10.38
N ARG A 105 8.65 9.84 10.89
CA ARG A 105 7.92 9.74 12.14
C ARG A 105 8.79 10.22 13.32
N GLN A 106 8.29 11.17 14.09
CA GLN A 106 9.02 11.79 15.20
C GLN A 106 8.18 11.76 16.51
N PRO A 107 7.95 10.61 17.13
CA PRO A 107 7.34 10.55 18.43
C PRO A 107 8.29 11.11 19.50
N ARG A 108 7.72 11.64 20.58
CA ARG A 108 8.50 12.34 21.63
C ARG A 108 9.67 11.52 22.22
N TYR A 109 9.54 10.19 22.29
CA TYR A 109 10.61 9.35 22.84
C TYR A 109 11.88 9.35 21.97
N LEU A 110 11.78 9.62 20.67
CA LEU A 110 12.95 9.73 19.79
C LEU A 110 13.83 10.95 20.05
N ASN A 111 13.36 11.89 20.90
CA ASN A 111 14.19 13.01 21.35
C ASN A 111 15.24 12.59 22.40
N LYS A 112 15.12 11.38 22.93
CA LYS A 112 16.08 10.82 23.89
C LYS A 112 17.17 10.05 23.14
N PRO A 113 18.46 10.26 23.47
CA PRO A 113 19.59 9.62 22.77
C PRO A 113 19.52 8.08 22.76
N GLU A 114 18.99 7.48 23.82
CA GLU A 114 18.83 6.04 23.98
C GLU A 114 17.96 5.40 22.89
N TYR A 115 17.01 6.16 22.32
CA TYR A 115 16.10 5.70 21.26
C TYR A 115 16.50 6.17 19.85
N ALA A 116 17.67 6.79 19.68
CA ALA A 116 18.14 7.27 18.36
C ALA A 116 18.19 6.14 17.31
N HIS A 117 18.47 4.91 17.74
CA HIS A 117 18.47 3.72 16.87
C HIS A 117 17.08 3.33 16.35
N MET A 118 16.00 3.84 16.94
CA MET A 118 14.61 3.57 16.55
C MET A 118 14.09 4.54 15.47
N VAL A 119 14.92 5.46 15.00
CA VAL A 119 14.56 6.36 13.90
C VAL A 119 14.32 5.53 12.62
N GLU A 120 13.15 5.69 12.04
CA GLU A 120 12.74 4.95 10.86
C GLU A 120 12.73 5.85 9.63
N ARG A 121 13.10 5.28 8.49
CA ARG A 121 12.88 5.90 7.19
C ARG A 121 11.41 5.83 6.80
N ASN A 122 10.96 6.81 6.04
CA ASN A 122 9.67 6.75 5.38
C ASN A 122 9.59 5.52 4.46
N LYS A 123 8.39 4.99 4.31
CA LYS A 123 8.13 3.74 3.58
C LYS A 123 7.18 3.96 2.43
N GLU A 124 7.44 3.27 1.34
CA GLU A 124 6.58 3.20 0.17
C GLU A 124 6.14 1.74 -0.01
N MET A 125 4.85 1.54 -0.28
CA MET A 125 4.27 0.24 -0.57
C MET A 125 3.42 0.37 -1.83
N TYR A 126 3.65 -0.49 -2.79
CA TYR A 126 2.98 -0.52 -4.07
C TYR A 126 2.32 -1.88 -4.25
N LEU A 127 1.01 -1.87 -4.44
CA LEU A 127 0.20 -3.07 -4.62
C LEU A 127 -0.42 -3.02 -6.01
N SER A 128 -0.39 -4.11 -6.74
CA SER A 128 -1.05 -4.24 -8.03
C SER A 128 -1.10 -5.70 -8.47
N SER A 129 -2.03 -6.02 -9.35
CA SER A 129 -1.93 -7.20 -10.18
C SER A 129 -0.88 -7.02 -11.29
N SER A 130 -0.44 -8.12 -11.92
CA SER A 130 0.49 -8.10 -13.06
C SER A 130 -0.06 -7.31 -14.23
N TRP A 131 0.84 -6.81 -15.09
CA TRP A 131 0.51 -6.08 -16.30
C TRP A 131 1.56 -6.33 -17.36
N PHE A 132 1.43 -5.69 -18.52
CA PHE A 132 2.36 -5.85 -19.64
C PHE A 132 3.81 -5.52 -19.27
N GLU A 133 4.76 -6.27 -19.81
CA GLU A 133 6.20 -6.05 -19.60
C GLU A 133 6.67 -4.69 -20.13
N SER A 134 6.05 -4.18 -21.17
CA SER A 134 6.33 -2.85 -21.73
C SER A 134 5.87 -1.70 -20.83
N HIS A 135 5.07 -1.98 -19.82
CA HIS A 135 4.54 -0.94 -18.94
C HIS A 135 5.54 -0.52 -17.86
N TRP A 136 5.56 0.74 -17.51
CA TRP A 136 6.46 1.31 -16.49
C TRP A 136 6.40 0.62 -15.12
N SER A 137 5.27 0.01 -14.79
CA SER A 137 5.11 -0.73 -13.52
C SER A 137 6.03 -1.95 -13.46
N PHE A 138 6.29 -2.60 -14.58
CA PHE A 138 7.23 -3.71 -14.66
C PHE A 138 8.69 -3.25 -14.46
N GLU A 139 9.06 -2.10 -15.03
CA GLU A 139 10.37 -1.50 -14.79
C GLU A 139 10.57 -1.16 -13.30
N LYS A 140 9.51 -0.70 -12.63
CA LYS A 140 9.54 -0.46 -11.19
C LYS A 140 9.76 -1.76 -10.42
N LEU A 141 9.05 -2.84 -10.79
CA LEU A 141 9.23 -4.16 -10.20
C LEU A 141 10.69 -4.66 -10.36
N LYS A 142 11.25 -4.59 -11.57
CA LYS A 142 12.66 -4.95 -11.83
C LYS A 142 13.64 -4.15 -10.99
N SER A 143 13.40 -2.83 -10.87
CA SER A 143 14.22 -1.97 -10.03
C SER A 143 14.18 -2.37 -8.55
N TYR A 144 13.01 -2.72 -8.04
CA TYR A 144 12.84 -3.17 -6.66
C TYR A 144 13.49 -4.53 -6.43
N ALA A 145 13.34 -5.47 -7.37
CA ALA A 145 13.96 -6.78 -7.31
C ALA A 145 15.50 -6.69 -7.33
N ALA A 146 16.07 -5.85 -8.19
CA ALA A 146 17.50 -5.59 -8.22
C ALA A 146 18.04 -4.96 -6.92
N ASN A 147 17.23 -4.15 -6.24
CA ASN A 147 17.60 -3.56 -4.96
C ASN A 147 17.34 -4.48 -3.75
N LEU A 148 16.52 -5.52 -3.90
CA LEU A 148 16.24 -6.51 -2.85
C LEU A 148 17.50 -7.26 -2.43
N VAL A 149 18.37 -7.59 -3.39
CA VAL A 149 19.64 -8.31 -3.16
C VAL A 149 20.75 -7.40 -2.63
N ASN A 150 20.50 -6.11 -2.46
CA ASN A 150 21.47 -5.15 -1.94
C ASN A 150 21.24 -4.89 -0.46
N ASP A 151 22.08 -5.45 0.40
CA ASP A 151 21.96 -5.36 1.86
C ASP A 151 21.97 -3.92 2.40
N ALA A 152 22.58 -2.97 1.69
CA ALA A 152 22.58 -1.56 2.05
C ALA A 152 21.22 -0.88 1.83
N ARG A 153 20.32 -1.52 1.08
CA ARG A 153 18.99 -1.01 0.74
C ARG A 153 17.92 -1.94 1.28
N LYS A 154 16.88 -1.36 1.88
CA LYS A 154 15.78 -2.14 2.47
C LYS A 154 14.58 -2.16 1.51
N TYR A 155 14.68 -3.00 0.50
CA TYR A 155 13.61 -3.26 -0.45
C TYR A 155 13.00 -4.64 -0.18
N PHE A 156 11.73 -4.78 -0.55
CA PHE A 156 11.01 -6.05 -0.51
C PHE A 156 10.15 -6.17 -1.76
N VAL A 157 10.15 -7.35 -2.36
CA VAL A 157 9.29 -7.69 -3.49
C VAL A 157 8.65 -9.04 -3.19
N CYS A 158 7.36 -9.15 -3.44
CA CYS A 158 6.61 -10.39 -3.32
C CYS A 158 5.68 -10.53 -4.52
N GLY A 159 5.80 -11.60 -5.27
CA GLY A 159 4.87 -12.02 -6.29
C GLY A 159 4.07 -13.22 -5.79
N LEU A 160 2.75 -13.13 -5.83
CA LEU A 160 1.85 -14.22 -5.44
C LEU A 160 1.22 -14.80 -6.71
N PRO A 161 1.65 -15.99 -7.16
CA PRO A 161 1.07 -16.61 -8.35
C PRO A 161 -0.34 -17.11 -8.07
N TYR A 162 -1.18 -17.18 -9.10
CA TYR A 162 -2.57 -17.65 -8.97
C TYR A 162 -2.67 -19.11 -8.47
N GLN A 163 -1.64 -19.91 -8.73
CA GLN A 163 -1.56 -21.30 -8.22
C GLN A 163 -1.65 -21.34 -6.69
N LEU A 164 -1.06 -20.36 -6.00
CA LEU A 164 -1.17 -20.24 -4.55
C LEU A 164 -2.62 -19.98 -4.14
N SER A 165 -3.32 -19.11 -4.85
CA SER A 165 -4.72 -18.80 -4.58
C SER A 165 -5.63 -20.02 -4.81
N ILE A 166 -5.34 -20.85 -5.82
CA ILE A 166 -6.04 -22.12 -6.01
C ILE A 166 -5.74 -23.09 -4.87
N HIS A 167 -4.47 -23.21 -4.47
CA HIS A 167 -4.06 -24.08 -3.37
C HIS A 167 -4.75 -23.72 -2.04
N GLU A 168 -4.89 -22.41 -1.78
CA GLU A 168 -5.56 -21.90 -0.57
C GLU A 168 -7.11 -21.85 -0.70
N GLY A 169 -7.68 -22.35 -1.80
CA GLY A 169 -9.13 -22.38 -2.02
C GLY A 169 -9.79 -21.02 -2.20
N LEU A 170 -9.01 -20.01 -2.58
CA LEU A 170 -9.48 -18.64 -2.84
C LEU A 170 -9.97 -18.47 -4.29
N LEU A 171 -9.51 -19.32 -5.21
CA LEU A 171 -9.89 -19.35 -6.62
C LEU A 171 -10.17 -20.78 -7.05
N MET A 172 -11.12 -20.93 -7.97
CA MET A 172 -11.40 -22.22 -8.62
C MET A 172 -10.50 -22.36 -9.86
N ARG A 173 -9.96 -23.56 -10.07
CA ARG A 173 -9.10 -23.86 -11.22
C ARG A 173 -9.81 -23.59 -12.56
N GLU A 174 -11.06 -24.05 -12.64
CA GLU A 174 -11.87 -23.91 -13.86
C GLU A 174 -12.05 -22.43 -14.27
N GLN A 175 -12.26 -21.53 -13.30
CA GLN A 175 -12.37 -20.10 -13.58
C GLN A 175 -11.09 -19.51 -14.21
N ILE A 176 -9.94 -19.96 -13.73
CA ILE A 176 -8.66 -19.51 -14.28
C ILE A 176 -8.43 -20.09 -15.68
N GLU A 177 -8.78 -21.34 -15.91
CA GLU A 177 -8.66 -22.00 -17.22
C GLU A 177 -9.56 -21.32 -18.26
N ASP A 178 -10.78 -20.94 -17.86
CA ASP A 178 -11.71 -20.19 -18.72
C ASP A 178 -11.14 -18.79 -19.05
N GLU A 179 -10.70 -18.03 -18.06
CA GLU A 179 -10.07 -16.72 -18.29
C GLU A 179 -8.81 -16.83 -19.16
N MET A 180 -8.00 -17.86 -19.00
CA MET A 180 -6.83 -18.12 -19.82
C MET A 180 -7.16 -18.47 -21.27
N SER A 181 -8.29 -19.11 -21.52
CA SER A 181 -8.74 -19.44 -22.87
C SER A 181 -9.28 -18.23 -23.64
N GLU A 182 -9.80 -17.22 -22.92
CA GLU A 182 -10.37 -16.00 -23.50
C GLU A 182 -9.36 -14.87 -23.66
N SER A 183 -8.25 -14.90 -22.90
CA SER A 183 -7.26 -13.83 -22.85
C SER A 183 -6.00 -14.21 -23.60
N ASP A 184 -5.43 -13.26 -24.36
CA ASP A 184 -4.11 -13.42 -24.97
C ASP A 184 -3.02 -13.23 -23.88
N PHE A 185 -2.80 -14.28 -23.11
CA PHE A 185 -1.88 -14.29 -21.96
C PHE A 185 -0.42 -14.02 -22.33
N SER A 186 -0.06 -14.16 -23.59
CA SER A 186 1.29 -13.87 -24.08
C SER A 186 1.65 -12.39 -23.94
N ASP A 187 0.66 -11.51 -24.03
CA ASP A 187 0.85 -10.06 -23.91
C ASP A 187 0.80 -9.53 -22.47
N LEU A 188 0.25 -10.30 -21.54
CA LEU A 188 0.05 -9.84 -20.15
C LEU A 188 1.30 -9.91 -19.26
N GLY A 189 2.46 -10.27 -19.80
CA GLY A 189 3.69 -10.41 -18.97
C GLY A 189 3.53 -11.41 -17.82
N LEU A 190 2.48 -12.23 -17.88
CA LEU A 190 2.15 -13.28 -16.93
C LEU A 190 2.94 -14.57 -17.19
N ASN A 191 3.95 -14.52 -18.02
CA ASN A 191 5.01 -15.52 -17.99
C ASN A 191 5.81 -15.41 -16.68
N CYS A 192 5.10 -15.43 -15.57
CA CYS A 192 5.62 -15.99 -14.35
C CYS A 192 5.76 -17.50 -14.62
N SER A 193 6.77 -17.86 -15.40
CA SER A 193 7.28 -19.21 -15.38
C SER A 193 7.50 -19.55 -13.92
N PRO A 194 6.98 -20.69 -13.42
CA PRO A 194 7.32 -21.11 -12.07
C PRO A 194 8.85 -21.20 -12.00
N ILE A 195 9.44 -20.44 -11.10
CA ILE A 195 10.81 -20.68 -10.64
C ILE A 195 10.79 -21.97 -9.86
#